data_e3cec54ef9c886d6a7f7f5269a2bcac1
#
_entry.id   e3cec54ef9c886d6a7f7f5269a2bcac1
#
_cell.length_a   1.000
_cell.length_b   1.000
_cell.length_c   1.000
_cell.angle_alpha   90.00
_cell.angle_beta   90.00
_cell.angle_gamma   90.00
#
_symmetry.space_group_name_H-M   'P 1'
#
loop_
_entity.id
_entity.type
_entity.pdbx_description
1 polymer ?
#
loop_
_entity_poly.entity_id
_entity_poly.type
_entity_poly.pdbx_seq_one_letter_code
_entity_poly.pdbx_strand_id
1 'polypeptide(L)'
;MRMNPLPTGALAAGLFLCAIAALAEPIVPTRDDEVIEVLPAAAGGRGEDKRLRQQLAARPDDAALAVRVAQRDLDRAREAGDPRFAGLALAALRPWPDAATAPAEVLLMRATLQQYLHEFDASVTSLRQLLARPGEAGRAQAWLTLATVLRVQARYAESDEACRRVAAAGAELHAGGCLAENAALRGDVDVARRNFESLLARPGLPPVTQGWLLTSLAELEERERRSAAADAAYRRVLALGPDTYAAIAYADFLIAQERPAEALATLKREPRTDAVLLRLAIAGSRAKAVSAAADAAEMRERIAVSNQRPEAKKFHGREQAMFALLVEAAPARALSLARGNVEQQREPLDLLLLAEAAKASGQAAAIDEARRLKAALGLHDRRIDALL
;
A
#
# COMPACT_ATOMS: atom_id res chain seq x y z
N MET A 1 -79.24 12.94 -41.95
CA MET A 1 -78.48 12.70 -43.20
C MET A 1 -77.12 12.13 -42.77
N ARG A 2 -77.00 10.85 -42.91
CA ARG A 2 -75.88 10.06 -43.49
C ARG A 2 -74.46 10.64 -43.22
N MET A 3 -73.45 9.99 -42.66
CA MET A 3 -72.94 8.60 -42.90
C MET A 3 -71.82 8.33 -41.90
N ASN A 4 -71.81 7.12 -41.38
CA ASN A 4 -70.59 6.41 -40.93
C ASN A 4 -69.64 6.19 -42.12
N PRO A 5 -68.36 5.91 -41.97
CA PRO A 5 -67.87 4.62 -41.40
C PRO A 5 -66.50 4.64 -40.71
N LEU A 6 -66.32 3.73 -39.77
CA LEU A 6 -65.43 2.57 -39.66
C LEU A 6 -63.88 2.70 -39.82
N PRO A 7 -63.16 1.68 -39.41
CA PRO A 7 -62.12 1.74 -38.38
C PRO A 7 -60.74 1.43 -38.96
N THR A 8 -59.72 1.88 -38.36
CA THR A 8 -58.36 1.38 -38.65
C THR A 8 -57.69 0.86 -37.39
N GLY A 9 -57.55 -0.44 -37.40
CA GLY A 9 -56.77 -1.17 -36.38
C GLY A 9 -55.30 -0.84 -36.47
N ALA A 10 -54.73 -0.45 -35.35
CA ALA A 10 -53.31 -0.37 -35.20
C ALA A 10 -52.80 -1.64 -34.55
N LEU A 11 -52.09 -2.47 -35.33
CA LEU A 11 -51.29 -3.61 -34.84
C LEU A 11 -50.16 -3.05 -33.96
N ALA A 12 -50.21 -3.33 -32.67
CA ALA A 12 -49.09 -3.15 -31.78
C ALA A 12 -48.17 -4.37 -31.96
N ALA A 13 -47.09 -4.22 -32.73
CA ALA A 13 -45.99 -5.14 -32.81
C ALA A 13 -45.14 -5.01 -31.53
N GLY A 14 -45.36 -5.91 -30.59
CA GLY A 14 -44.46 -6.05 -29.40
C GLY A 14 -43.08 -6.57 -29.84
N LEU A 15 -42.09 -5.72 -29.83
CA LEU A 15 -40.70 -6.17 -29.89
C LEU A 15 -40.33 -6.73 -28.49
N PHE A 16 -40.31 -8.03 -28.40
CA PHE A 16 -39.61 -8.77 -27.33
C PHE A 16 -38.12 -8.66 -27.60
N LEU A 17 -37.41 -7.72 -26.95
CA LEU A 17 -35.96 -7.81 -26.82
C LEU A 17 -35.63 -8.94 -25.83
N CYS A 18 -35.33 -10.12 -26.36
CA CYS A 18 -34.59 -11.14 -25.60
C CYS A 18 -33.20 -10.59 -25.32
N ALA A 19 -32.94 -10.06 -24.11
CA ALA A 19 -31.61 -9.90 -23.59
C ALA A 19 -30.99 -11.27 -23.37
N ILE A 20 -30.25 -11.78 -24.35
CA ILE A 20 -29.36 -12.93 -24.18
C ILE A 20 -28.24 -12.42 -23.25
N ALA A 21 -28.34 -12.75 -21.96
CA ALA A 21 -27.19 -12.68 -21.08
C ALA A 21 -26.15 -13.65 -21.64
N ALA A 22 -25.16 -13.15 -22.35
CA ALA A 22 -23.99 -13.91 -22.70
C ALA A 22 -23.26 -14.25 -21.38
N LEU A 23 -23.53 -15.43 -20.84
CA LEU A 23 -22.68 -16.04 -19.84
C LEU A 23 -21.33 -16.29 -20.54
N ALA A 24 -20.35 -15.45 -20.25
CA ALA A 24 -18.98 -15.70 -20.69
C ALA A 24 -18.51 -16.98 -19.99
N GLU A 25 -18.52 -18.09 -20.70
CA GLU A 25 -17.88 -19.30 -20.22
C GLU A 25 -16.36 -19.06 -20.14
N PRO A 26 -15.69 -19.57 -19.09
CA PRO A 26 -14.23 -19.46 -19.03
C PRO A 26 -13.61 -20.17 -20.22
N ILE A 27 -12.75 -19.46 -20.96
CA ILE A 27 -11.96 -20.03 -22.04
C ILE A 27 -10.90 -20.95 -21.43
N VAL A 28 -11.08 -22.26 -21.60
CA VAL A 28 -10.10 -23.27 -21.18
C VAL A 28 -9.30 -23.67 -22.41
N PRO A 29 -7.97 -23.39 -22.45
CA PRO A 29 -7.14 -23.78 -23.58
C PRO A 29 -7.15 -25.30 -23.77
N THR A 30 -7.25 -25.74 -24.99
CA THR A 30 -7.23 -27.17 -25.36
C THR A 30 -5.82 -27.65 -25.77
N ARG A 31 -4.90 -26.70 -25.97
CA ARG A 31 -3.49 -26.95 -26.32
C ARG A 31 -2.61 -25.93 -25.65
N ASP A 32 -1.37 -26.31 -25.33
CA ASP A 32 -0.39 -25.46 -24.64
C ASP A 32 0.06 -24.23 -25.46
N ASP A 33 -0.09 -24.27 -26.79
CA ASP A 33 0.26 -23.19 -27.71
C ASP A 33 -0.95 -22.34 -28.16
N GLU A 34 -2.12 -22.57 -27.59
CA GLU A 34 -3.32 -21.83 -27.93
C GLU A 34 -3.27 -20.39 -27.38
N VAL A 35 -3.41 -19.41 -28.29
CA VAL A 35 -3.47 -17.98 -27.94
C VAL A 35 -4.90 -17.64 -27.55
N ILE A 36 -5.15 -17.50 -26.25
CA ILE A 36 -6.48 -17.16 -25.69
C ILE A 36 -6.75 -15.66 -25.74
N GLU A 37 -5.71 -14.83 -25.70
CA GLU A 37 -5.84 -13.37 -25.77
C GLU A 37 -4.57 -12.75 -26.35
N VAL A 38 -4.72 -11.77 -27.24
CA VAL A 38 -3.63 -10.90 -27.68
C VAL A 38 -3.75 -9.58 -26.93
N LEU A 39 -2.88 -9.38 -25.95
CA LEU A 39 -2.87 -8.13 -25.17
C LEU A 39 -2.37 -6.96 -26.02
N PRO A 40 -3.00 -5.78 -25.93
CA PRO A 40 -2.51 -4.57 -26.58
C PRO A 40 -1.05 -4.31 -26.23
N ALA A 41 -0.24 -3.88 -27.20
CA ALA A 41 1.12 -3.47 -26.93
C ALA A 41 1.10 -2.26 -25.97
N ALA A 42 1.50 -2.46 -24.71
CA ALA A 42 1.65 -1.34 -23.79
C ALA A 42 2.78 -0.43 -24.28
N ALA A 43 2.49 0.86 -24.33
CA ALA A 43 3.44 1.86 -24.78
C ALA A 43 4.72 1.87 -23.92
N GLY A 44 5.88 1.83 -24.53
CA GLY A 44 7.15 2.37 -24.07
C GLY A 44 8.05 1.51 -23.17
N GLY A 45 7.59 0.60 -22.32
CA GLY A 45 8.46 -0.08 -21.33
C GLY A 45 8.80 -1.55 -21.65
N ARG A 46 7.95 -2.25 -22.38
CA ARG A 46 8.07 -3.71 -22.60
C ARG A 46 9.31 -4.12 -23.41
N GLY A 47 9.78 -3.28 -24.31
CA GLY A 47 10.96 -3.57 -25.13
C GLY A 47 12.25 -3.57 -24.31
N GLU A 48 12.39 -2.61 -23.39
CA GLU A 48 13.53 -2.51 -22.50
C GLU A 48 13.53 -3.65 -21.46
N ASP A 49 12.39 -3.93 -20.85
CA ASP A 49 12.24 -5.03 -19.90
C ASP A 49 12.55 -6.39 -20.54
N LYS A 50 12.10 -6.61 -21.78
CA LYS A 50 12.44 -7.82 -22.54
C LYS A 50 13.94 -7.92 -22.80
N ARG A 51 14.59 -6.82 -23.17
CA ARG A 51 16.05 -6.78 -23.39
C ARG A 51 16.80 -7.07 -22.11
N LEU A 52 16.43 -6.46 -20.99
CA LEU A 52 17.04 -6.69 -19.68
C LEU A 52 16.95 -8.17 -19.28
N ARG A 53 15.78 -8.80 -19.42
CA ARG A 53 15.60 -10.23 -19.13
C ARG A 53 16.39 -11.13 -20.09
N GLN A 54 16.47 -10.80 -21.38
CA GLN A 54 17.31 -11.53 -22.33
C GLN A 54 18.80 -11.41 -21.97
N GLN A 55 19.27 -10.22 -21.57
CA GLN A 55 20.64 -10.04 -21.13
C GLN A 55 20.93 -10.84 -19.84
N LEU A 56 20.00 -10.88 -18.89
CA LEU A 56 20.15 -11.68 -17.67
C LEU A 56 20.16 -13.17 -17.99
N ALA A 57 19.30 -13.63 -18.91
CA ALA A 57 19.31 -15.03 -19.34
C ALA A 57 20.64 -15.46 -19.98
N ALA A 58 21.30 -14.51 -20.69
CA ALA A 58 22.64 -14.75 -21.26
C ALA A 58 23.78 -14.64 -20.25
N ARG A 59 23.57 -13.98 -19.10
CA ARG A 59 24.55 -13.75 -18.04
C ARG A 59 23.89 -13.93 -16.68
N PRO A 60 23.50 -15.16 -16.30
CA PRO A 60 22.69 -15.40 -15.08
C PRO A 60 23.41 -15.04 -13.78
N ASP A 61 24.76 -15.01 -13.79
CA ASP A 61 25.61 -14.69 -12.62
C ASP A 61 25.99 -13.20 -12.53
N ASP A 62 25.46 -12.35 -13.41
CA ASP A 62 25.69 -10.90 -13.35
C ASP A 62 24.76 -10.27 -12.29
N ALA A 63 25.31 -10.08 -11.10
CA ALA A 63 24.59 -9.56 -9.93
C ALA A 63 23.97 -8.16 -10.17
N ALA A 64 24.74 -7.26 -10.79
CA ALA A 64 24.27 -5.90 -11.07
C ALA A 64 23.08 -5.92 -12.05
N LEU A 65 23.13 -6.79 -13.05
CA LEU A 65 22.04 -6.95 -14.01
C LEU A 65 20.81 -7.60 -13.37
N ALA A 66 21.01 -8.61 -12.53
CA ALA A 66 19.94 -9.26 -11.78
C ALA A 66 19.20 -8.27 -10.84
N VAL A 67 19.95 -7.42 -10.13
CA VAL A 67 19.38 -6.35 -9.27
C VAL A 67 18.59 -5.35 -10.13
N ARG A 68 19.08 -4.95 -11.29
CA ARG A 68 18.34 -4.04 -12.20
C ARG A 68 17.03 -4.67 -12.68
N VAL A 69 17.02 -5.96 -13.04
CA VAL A 69 15.80 -6.68 -13.43
C VAL A 69 14.85 -6.77 -12.26
N ALA A 70 15.34 -7.13 -11.07
CA ALA A 70 14.55 -7.23 -9.86
C ALA A 70 13.94 -5.88 -9.45
N GLN A 71 14.70 -4.78 -9.54
CA GLN A 71 14.21 -3.43 -9.26
C GLN A 71 13.08 -3.06 -10.23
N ARG A 72 13.27 -3.32 -11.53
CA ARG A 72 12.25 -3.03 -12.54
C ARG A 72 10.96 -3.81 -12.32
N ASP A 73 11.06 -5.08 -11.95
CA ASP A 73 9.88 -5.88 -11.62
C ASP A 73 9.23 -5.44 -10.28
N LEU A 74 9.99 -4.99 -9.29
CA LEU A 74 9.44 -4.40 -8.07
C LEU A 74 8.69 -3.07 -8.35
N ASP A 75 9.23 -2.22 -9.21
CA ASP A 75 8.57 -0.97 -9.60
C ASP A 75 7.24 -1.28 -10.30
N ARG A 76 7.20 -2.28 -11.16
CA ARG A 76 5.95 -2.75 -11.78
C ARG A 76 4.97 -3.34 -10.77
N ALA A 77 5.48 -4.07 -9.77
CA ALA A 77 4.63 -4.58 -8.70
C ALA A 77 3.92 -3.44 -7.95
N ARG A 78 4.63 -2.34 -7.70
CA ARG A 78 4.09 -1.14 -7.04
C ARG A 78 3.10 -0.38 -7.94
N GLU A 79 3.48 -0.17 -9.20
CA GLU A 79 2.64 0.55 -10.18
C GLU A 79 1.32 -0.18 -10.47
N ALA A 80 1.38 -1.50 -10.62
CA ALA A 80 0.22 -2.32 -10.94
C ALA A 80 -0.56 -2.80 -9.70
N GLY A 81 0.04 -2.71 -8.51
CA GLY A 81 -0.50 -3.36 -7.31
C GLY A 81 -0.53 -4.89 -7.41
N ASP A 82 0.35 -5.48 -8.24
CA ASP A 82 0.33 -6.91 -8.55
C ASP A 82 1.58 -7.62 -7.98
N PRO A 83 1.43 -8.42 -6.91
CA PRO A 83 2.55 -9.09 -6.24
C PRO A 83 3.23 -10.16 -7.10
N ARG A 84 2.64 -10.59 -8.24
CA ARG A 84 3.28 -11.53 -9.16
C ARG A 84 4.59 -10.99 -9.71
N PHE A 85 4.68 -9.67 -9.93
CA PHE A 85 5.93 -9.03 -10.34
C PHE A 85 7.02 -9.11 -9.26
N ALA A 86 6.66 -9.06 -7.97
CA ALA A 86 7.62 -9.29 -6.89
C ALA A 86 8.17 -10.73 -6.91
N GLY A 87 7.33 -11.71 -7.27
CA GLY A 87 7.78 -13.09 -7.53
C GLY A 87 8.79 -13.19 -8.68
N LEU A 88 8.58 -12.44 -9.76
CA LEU A 88 9.55 -12.34 -10.86
C LEU A 88 10.85 -11.67 -10.41
N ALA A 89 10.77 -10.62 -9.61
CA ALA A 89 11.95 -9.96 -9.03
C ALA A 89 12.76 -10.92 -8.14
N LEU A 90 12.11 -11.72 -7.30
CA LEU A 90 12.79 -12.77 -6.50
C LEU A 90 13.41 -13.85 -7.40
N ALA A 91 12.75 -14.21 -8.49
CA ALA A 91 13.29 -15.18 -9.44
C ALA A 91 14.59 -14.71 -10.11
N ALA A 92 14.75 -13.41 -10.35
CA ALA A 92 16.00 -12.85 -10.89
C ALA A 92 17.17 -12.98 -9.89
N LEU A 93 16.91 -13.10 -8.60
CA LEU A 93 17.93 -13.24 -7.55
C LEU A 93 18.22 -14.70 -7.16
N ARG A 94 17.60 -15.69 -7.83
CA ARG A 94 17.76 -17.12 -7.53
C ARG A 94 19.20 -17.66 -7.62
N PRO A 95 20.10 -17.18 -8.51
CA PRO A 95 21.48 -17.67 -8.56
C PRO A 95 22.24 -17.49 -7.23
N TRP A 96 21.80 -16.65 -6.32
CA TRP A 96 22.42 -16.41 -5.02
C TRP A 96 21.53 -16.89 -3.86
N PRO A 97 21.31 -18.21 -3.66
CA PRO A 97 20.42 -18.70 -2.62
C PRO A 97 20.97 -18.46 -1.22
N ASP A 98 22.29 -18.56 -1.06
CA ASP A 98 22.96 -18.40 0.22
C ASP A 98 23.27 -16.91 0.50
N ALA A 99 22.70 -16.43 1.59
CA ALA A 99 22.93 -15.07 2.04
C ALA A 99 24.40 -14.82 2.44
N ALA A 100 25.17 -15.83 2.83
CA ALA A 100 26.56 -15.64 3.23
C ALA A 100 27.47 -15.29 2.04
N THR A 101 27.17 -15.81 0.86
CA THR A 101 27.98 -15.65 -0.35
C THR A 101 27.38 -14.67 -1.36
N ALA A 102 26.08 -14.32 -1.23
CA ALA A 102 25.41 -13.38 -2.13
C ALA A 102 26.11 -12.00 -2.13
N PRO A 103 26.25 -11.32 -3.29
CA PRO A 103 26.72 -9.93 -3.34
C PRO A 103 25.86 -9.00 -2.47
N ALA A 104 26.46 -7.91 -1.97
CA ALA A 104 25.79 -6.98 -1.06
C ALA A 104 24.51 -6.37 -1.67
N GLU A 105 24.57 -5.97 -2.95
CA GLU A 105 23.46 -5.42 -3.69
C GLU A 105 22.30 -6.41 -3.90
N VAL A 106 22.62 -7.69 -4.08
CA VAL A 106 21.60 -8.75 -4.18
C VAL A 106 20.90 -8.97 -2.85
N LEU A 107 21.66 -8.97 -1.74
CA LEU A 107 21.12 -9.14 -0.40
C LEU A 107 20.23 -7.95 0.00
N LEU A 108 20.64 -6.71 -0.35
CA LEU A 108 19.84 -5.52 -0.14
C LEU A 108 18.53 -5.57 -0.95
N MET A 109 18.61 -5.95 -2.23
CA MET A 109 17.44 -6.06 -3.09
C MET A 109 16.48 -7.15 -2.57
N ARG A 110 16.99 -8.29 -2.13
CA ARG A 110 16.19 -9.34 -1.50
C ARG A 110 15.46 -8.83 -0.26
N ALA A 111 16.16 -8.12 0.63
CA ALA A 111 15.55 -7.54 1.82
C ALA A 111 14.45 -6.53 1.49
N THR A 112 14.64 -5.73 0.43
CA THR A 112 13.63 -4.79 -0.07
C THR A 112 12.39 -5.51 -0.60
N LEU A 113 12.58 -6.63 -1.31
CA LEU A 113 11.48 -7.47 -1.78
C LEU A 113 10.74 -8.16 -0.61
N GLN A 114 11.47 -8.65 0.39
CA GLN A 114 10.89 -9.22 1.61
C GLN A 114 10.07 -8.18 2.37
N GLN A 115 10.55 -6.93 2.46
CA GLN A 115 9.77 -5.82 3.01
C GLN A 115 8.47 -5.58 2.22
N TYR A 116 8.56 -5.52 0.88
CA TYR A 116 7.40 -5.33 0.01
C TYR A 116 6.37 -6.47 0.16
N LEU A 117 6.84 -7.69 0.36
CA LEU A 117 6.01 -8.88 0.58
C LEU A 117 5.59 -9.07 2.04
N HIS A 118 5.81 -8.09 2.90
CA HIS A 118 5.50 -8.12 4.34
C HIS A 118 6.20 -9.27 5.11
N GLU A 119 7.29 -9.81 4.57
CA GLU A 119 8.16 -10.79 5.22
C GLU A 119 9.17 -10.06 6.12
N PHE A 120 8.68 -9.29 7.09
CA PHE A 120 9.48 -8.33 7.86
C PHE A 120 10.63 -8.98 8.63
N ASP A 121 10.41 -10.12 9.28
CA ASP A 121 11.47 -10.82 10.02
C ASP A 121 12.58 -11.34 9.10
N ALA A 122 12.21 -11.86 7.91
CA ALA A 122 13.18 -12.26 6.90
C ALA A 122 13.97 -11.06 6.37
N SER A 123 13.31 -9.91 6.14
CA SER A 123 13.96 -8.66 5.75
C SER A 123 14.97 -8.19 6.80
N VAL A 124 14.57 -8.14 8.08
CA VAL A 124 15.47 -7.80 9.20
C VAL A 124 16.68 -8.73 9.23
N THR A 125 16.48 -10.04 9.06
CA THR A 125 17.55 -11.03 9.03
C THR A 125 18.53 -10.78 7.88
N SER A 126 18.02 -10.60 6.66
CA SER A 126 18.83 -10.31 5.47
C SER A 126 19.63 -9.01 5.61
N LEU A 127 19.02 -7.95 6.16
CA LEU A 127 19.68 -6.66 6.39
C LEU A 127 20.76 -6.75 7.46
N ARG A 128 20.52 -7.47 8.57
CA ARG A 128 21.53 -7.69 9.61
C ARG A 128 22.72 -8.47 9.09
N GLN A 129 22.49 -9.52 8.28
CA GLN A 129 23.57 -10.27 7.62
C GLN A 129 24.38 -9.38 6.68
N LEU A 130 23.73 -8.52 5.87
CA LEU A 130 24.40 -7.54 5.03
C LEU A 130 25.27 -6.58 5.87
N LEU A 131 24.68 -6.00 6.91
CA LEU A 131 25.32 -4.96 7.73
C LEU A 131 26.46 -5.49 8.63
N ALA A 132 26.50 -6.78 8.89
CA ALA A 132 27.60 -7.43 9.59
C ALA A 132 28.86 -7.60 8.71
N ARG A 133 28.74 -7.46 7.39
CA ARG A 133 29.88 -7.60 6.46
C ARG A 133 30.72 -6.31 6.41
N PRO A 134 32.02 -6.39 6.12
CA PRO A 134 32.81 -5.20 5.81
C PRO A 134 32.38 -4.57 4.47
N GLY A 135 32.53 -3.26 4.35
CA GLY A 135 32.23 -2.51 3.14
C GLY A 135 31.27 -1.36 3.37
N GLU A 136 31.30 -0.36 2.49
CA GLU A 136 30.51 0.87 2.60
C GLU A 136 29.34 0.98 1.60
N ALA A 137 29.43 0.26 0.48
CA ALA A 137 28.42 0.33 -0.58
C ALA A 137 27.03 -0.08 -0.07
N GLY A 138 26.04 0.81 -0.28
CA GLY A 138 24.65 0.56 0.08
C GLY A 138 24.35 0.58 1.58
N ARG A 139 25.31 0.87 2.47
CA ARG A 139 25.09 0.81 3.93
C ARG A 139 24.03 1.79 4.41
N ALA A 140 24.03 3.04 3.94
CA ALA A 140 23.01 4.01 4.31
C ALA A 140 21.60 3.52 3.94
N GLN A 141 21.44 2.98 2.73
CA GLN A 141 20.18 2.42 2.27
C GLN A 141 19.78 1.19 3.09
N ALA A 142 20.72 0.29 3.39
CA ALA A 142 20.45 -0.89 4.20
C ALA A 142 20.02 -0.52 5.62
N TRP A 143 20.68 0.44 6.26
CA TRP A 143 20.28 0.97 7.57
C TRP A 143 18.91 1.64 7.54
N LEU A 144 18.62 2.43 6.49
CA LEU A 144 17.32 3.10 6.34
C LEU A 144 16.20 2.08 6.14
N THR A 145 16.42 1.06 5.31
CA THR A 145 15.46 -0.03 5.11
C THR A 145 15.22 -0.79 6.42
N LEU A 146 16.29 -1.09 7.18
CA LEU A 146 16.18 -1.75 8.48
C LEU A 146 15.38 -0.90 9.47
N ALA A 147 15.67 0.41 9.54
CA ALA A 147 14.93 1.33 10.40
C ALA A 147 13.44 1.36 10.07
N THR A 148 13.09 1.41 8.77
CA THR A 148 11.70 1.39 8.30
C THR A 148 10.98 0.08 8.68
N VAL A 149 11.61 -1.08 8.44
CA VAL A 149 11.02 -2.38 8.79
C VAL A 149 10.81 -2.52 10.29
N LEU A 150 11.80 -2.10 11.10
CA LEU A 150 11.69 -2.11 12.56
C LEU A 150 10.57 -1.18 13.05
N ARG A 151 10.38 -0.01 12.43
CA ARG A 151 9.29 0.92 12.74
C ARG A 151 7.92 0.32 12.41
N VAL A 152 7.78 -0.34 11.27
CA VAL A 152 6.54 -1.07 10.89
C VAL A 152 6.18 -2.14 11.92
N GLN A 153 7.17 -2.76 12.56
CA GLN A 153 6.99 -3.72 13.64
C GLN A 153 6.82 -3.05 15.03
N ALA A 154 6.78 -1.72 15.11
CA ALA A 154 6.79 -0.92 16.35
C ALA A 154 8.01 -1.15 17.25
N ARG A 155 9.15 -1.56 16.68
CA ARG A 155 10.45 -1.73 17.37
C ARG A 155 11.23 -0.42 17.34
N TYR A 156 10.66 0.63 17.92
CA TYR A 156 11.11 2.02 17.76
C TYR A 156 12.55 2.25 18.28
N ALA A 157 12.94 1.63 19.39
CA ALA A 157 14.29 1.80 19.94
C ALA A 157 15.37 1.25 18.98
N GLU A 158 15.11 0.10 18.36
CA GLU A 158 16.01 -0.49 17.38
C GLU A 158 16.00 0.29 16.06
N SER A 159 14.83 0.83 15.67
CA SER A 159 14.71 1.74 14.53
C SER A 159 15.52 3.02 14.74
N ASP A 160 15.51 3.61 15.94
CA ASP A 160 16.33 4.78 16.27
C ASP A 160 17.83 4.50 16.13
N GLU A 161 18.29 3.34 16.60
CA GLU A 161 19.69 2.94 16.42
C GLU A 161 20.05 2.83 14.95
N ALA A 162 19.17 2.20 14.15
CA ALA A 162 19.36 2.11 12.72
C ALA A 162 19.36 3.49 12.04
N CYS A 163 18.46 4.43 12.44
CA CYS A 163 18.46 5.80 11.93
C CYS A 163 19.78 6.55 12.27
N ARG A 164 20.34 6.36 13.49
CA ARG A 164 21.67 6.92 13.83
C ARG A 164 22.78 6.36 12.95
N ARG A 165 22.70 5.08 12.59
CA ARG A 165 23.65 4.45 11.65
C ARG A 165 23.50 4.99 10.21
N VAL A 166 22.32 5.43 9.80
CA VAL A 166 22.11 6.15 8.53
C VAL A 166 22.93 7.44 8.52
N ALA A 167 22.92 8.22 9.61
CA ALA A 167 23.75 9.42 9.73
C ALA A 167 25.24 9.08 9.66
N ALA A 168 25.68 8.08 10.42
CA ALA A 168 27.09 7.65 10.42
C ALA A 168 27.55 7.13 9.04
N ALA A 169 26.63 6.74 8.17
CA ALA A 169 26.89 6.36 6.78
C ALA A 169 26.78 7.55 5.79
N GLY A 170 26.77 8.81 6.29
CA GLY A 170 26.80 10.02 5.48
C GLY A 170 25.45 10.48 4.92
N ALA A 171 24.31 9.97 5.45
CA ALA A 171 22.98 10.33 4.99
C ALA A 171 22.17 11.06 6.09
N GLU A 172 22.72 12.16 6.64
CA GLU A 172 22.19 12.90 7.80
C GLU A 172 20.76 13.40 7.59
N LEU A 173 20.41 13.82 6.38
CA LEU A 173 19.06 14.29 6.06
C LEU A 173 18.03 13.17 6.25
N HIS A 174 18.30 11.97 5.71
CA HIS A 174 17.44 10.81 5.82
C HIS A 174 17.39 10.29 7.27
N ALA A 175 18.52 10.34 7.98
CA ALA A 175 18.57 10.00 9.40
C ALA A 175 17.70 10.94 10.24
N GLY A 176 17.76 12.26 9.96
CA GLY A 176 16.93 13.24 10.65
C GLY A 176 15.44 13.03 10.47
N GLY A 177 14.99 12.74 9.23
CA GLY A 177 13.61 12.39 8.94
C GLY A 177 13.18 11.11 9.65
N CYS A 178 14.00 10.06 9.56
CA CYS A 178 13.78 8.77 10.21
C CYS A 178 13.60 8.90 11.74
N LEU A 179 14.48 9.66 12.40
CA LEU A 179 14.38 9.92 13.84
C LEU A 179 13.14 10.77 14.20
N ALA A 180 12.78 11.73 13.33
CA ALA A 180 11.57 12.54 13.52
C ALA A 180 10.30 11.70 13.42
N GLU A 181 10.22 10.75 12.49
CA GLU A 181 9.10 9.80 12.39
C GLU A 181 8.96 8.98 13.67
N ASN A 182 10.06 8.41 14.18
CA ASN A 182 10.03 7.60 15.41
C ASN A 182 9.67 8.45 16.64
N ALA A 183 10.20 9.69 16.74
CA ALA A 183 9.86 10.62 17.81
C ALA A 183 8.36 10.95 17.81
N ALA A 184 7.78 11.23 16.63
CA ALA A 184 6.35 11.47 16.47
C ALA A 184 5.49 10.28 16.94
N LEU A 185 5.91 9.06 16.61
CA LEU A 185 5.18 7.85 17.00
C LEU A 185 5.24 7.55 18.50
N ARG A 186 6.26 8.07 19.21
CA ARG A 186 6.41 7.90 20.66
C ARG A 186 5.89 9.07 21.49
N GLY A 187 5.35 10.11 20.85
CA GLY A 187 4.75 11.25 21.55
C GLY A 187 5.66 12.47 21.70
N ASP A 188 6.89 12.44 21.22
CA ASP A 188 7.79 13.60 21.15
C ASP A 188 7.39 14.54 20.00
N VAL A 189 6.09 14.86 19.92
CA VAL A 189 5.42 15.50 18.78
C VAL A 189 6.04 16.83 18.39
N ASP A 190 6.31 17.72 19.38
CA ASP A 190 6.84 19.04 19.09
C ASP A 190 8.30 18.98 18.62
N VAL A 191 9.07 18.01 19.10
CA VAL A 191 10.43 17.74 18.62
C VAL A 191 10.38 17.24 17.17
N ALA A 192 9.53 16.28 16.89
CA ALA A 192 9.36 15.73 15.56
C ALA A 192 8.93 16.80 14.55
N ARG A 193 7.94 17.61 14.90
CA ARG A 193 7.44 18.72 14.07
C ARG A 193 8.55 19.71 13.72
N ARG A 194 9.27 20.21 14.72
CA ARG A 194 10.40 21.14 14.48
C ARG A 194 11.46 20.51 13.61
N ASN A 195 11.75 19.24 13.78
CA ASN A 195 12.74 18.54 12.95
C ASN A 195 12.27 18.44 11.49
N PHE A 196 11.03 18.07 11.23
CA PHE A 196 10.48 18.05 9.87
C PHE A 196 10.51 19.44 9.23
N GLU A 197 10.07 20.47 9.95
CA GLU A 197 10.10 21.86 9.48
C GLU A 197 11.52 22.33 9.15
N SER A 198 12.49 22.03 10.02
CA SER A 198 13.90 22.35 9.81
C SER A 198 14.48 21.63 8.58
N LEU A 199 14.14 20.36 8.40
CA LEU A 199 14.58 19.58 7.23
C LEU A 199 13.95 20.13 5.94
N LEU A 200 12.67 20.45 5.97
CA LEU A 200 11.93 21.02 4.83
C LEU A 200 12.38 22.43 4.45
N ALA A 201 12.99 23.18 5.38
CA ALA A 201 13.54 24.50 5.12
C ALA A 201 14.92 24.47 4.39
N ARG A 202 15.54 23.30 4.24
CA ARG A 202 16.82 23.16 3.55
C ARG A 202 16.67 23.46 2.06
N PRO A 203 17.55 24.26 1.45
CA PRO A 203 17.48 24.54 0.02
C PRO A 203 17.88 23.31 -0.80
N GLY A 204 17.30 23.18 -1.99
CA GLY A 204 17.71 22.16 -2.96
C GLY A 204 17.28 20.73 -2.63
N LEU A 205 16.26 20.54 -1.79
CA LEU A 205 15.70 19.21 -1.52
C LEU A 205 15.14 18.59 -2.80
N PRO A 206 15.53 17.34 -3.11
CA PRO A 206 14.88 16.59 -4.19
C PRO A 206 13.37 16.45 -3.95
N PRO A 207 12.49 16.56 -4.98
CA PRO A 207 11.05 16.47 -4.82
C PRO A 207 10.58 15.21 -4.08
N VAL A 208 11.22 14.06 -4.34
CA VAL A 208 10.92 12.78 -3.65
C VAL A 208 11.19 12.87 -2.15
N THR A 209 12.31 13.46 -1.76
CA THR A 209 12.66 13.66 -0.34
C THR A 209 11.72 14.66 0.33
N GLN A 210 11.39 15.74 -0.37
CA GLN A 210 10.44 16.74 0.11
C GLN A 210 9.04 16.12 0.28
N GLY A 211 8.59 15.30 -0.67
CA GLY A 211 7.34 14.57 -0.61
C GLY A 211 7.26 13.66 0.61
N TRP A 212 8.31 12.84 0.84
CA TRP A 212 8.38 11.98 2.01
C TRP A 212 8.28 12.76 3.33
N LEU A 213 9.09 13.82 3.50
CA LEU A 213 9.07 14.63 4.74
C LEU A 213 7.71 15.32 4.96
N LEU A 214 7.07 15.82 3.91
CA LEU A 214 5.74 16.43 3.98
C LEU A 214 4.66 15.40 4.32
N THR A 215 4.72 14.19 3.77
CA THR A 215 3.78 13.12 4.08
C THR A 215 3.91 12.71 5.55
N SER A 216 5.15 12.51 6.04
CA SER A 216 5.40 12.19 7.44
C SER A 216 4.91 13.29 8.39
N LEU A 217 5.07 14.56 8.01
CA LEU A 217 4.51 15.70 8.75
C LEU A 217 2.97 15.70 8.72
N ALA A 218 2.36 15.45 7.56
CA ALA A 218 0.91 15.36 7.44
C ALA A 218 0.32 14.27 8.33
N GLU A 219 0.92 13.07 8.31
CA GLU A 219 0.51 11.95 9.16
C GLU A 219 0.71 12.24 10.66
N LEU A 220 1.77 12.96 11.03
CA LEU A 220 1.96 13.44 12.42
C LEU A 220 0.81 14.36 12.82
N GLU A 221 0.48 15.38 12.01
CA GLU A 221 -0.57 16.35 12.32
C GLU A 221 -1.97 15.69 12.33
N GLU A 222 -2.17 14.67 11.49
CA GLU A 222 -3.39 13.86 11.50
C GLU A 222 -3.53 13.06 12.81
N ARG A 223 -2.47 12.38 13.26
CA ARG A 223 -2.47 11.66 14.56
C ARG A 223 -2.73 12.60 15.73
N GLU A 224 -2.28 13.84 15.65
CA GLU A 224 -2.53 14.90 16.62
C GLU A 224 -3.93 15.55 16.50
N ARG A 225 -4.74 15.12 15.52
CA ARG A 225 -6.06 15.68 15.22
C ARG A 225 -6.00 17.17 14.84
N ARG A 226 -4.88 17.62 14.29
CA ARG A 226 -4.68 18.98 13.77
C ARG A 226 -5.05 19.02 12.28
N SER A 227 -6.35 18.85 12.01
CA SER A 227 -6.87 18.60 10.65
C SER A 227 -6.48 19.68 9.62
N ALA A 228 -6.44 20.97 10.00
CA ALA A 228 -6.03 22.03 9.07
C ALA A 228 -4.55 21.93 8.68
N ALA A 229 -3.68 21.57 9.61
CA ALA A 229 -2.24 21.40 9.36
C ALA A 229 -1.99 20.14 8.50
N ALA A 230 -2.67 19.04 8.80
CA ALA A 230 -2.60 17.81 8.00
C ALA A 230 -3.06 18.05 6.56
N ASP A 231 -4.22 18.68 6.36
CA ASP A 231 -4.75 19.03 5.02
C ASP A 231 -3.77 19.88 4.22
N ALA A 232 -3.20 20.91 4.86
CA ALA A 232 -2.21 21.78 4.21
C ALA A 232 -0.95 21.03 3.79
N ALA A 233 -0.44 20.12 4.64
CA ALA A 233 0.75 19.32 4.34
C ALA A 233 0.48 18.33 3.20
N TYR A 234 -0.64 17.57 3.24
CA TYR A 234 -1.03 16.67 2.14
C TYR A 234 -1.18 17.40 0.80
N ARG A 235 -1.84 18.56 0.77
CA ARG A 235 -1.95 19.36 -0.47
C ARG A 235 -0.59 19.80 -1.01
N ARG A 236 0.36 20.11 -0.13
CA ARG A 236 1.74 20.45 -0.54
C ARG A 236 2.45 19.25 -1.18
N VAL A 237 2.27 18.02 -0.63
CA VAL A 237 2.82 16.82 -1.26
C VAL A 237 2.29 16.66 -2.68
N LEU A 238 0.96 16.67 -2.85
CA LEU A 238 0.33 16.45 -4.15
C LEU A 238 0.66 17.54 -5.18
N ALA A 239 1.05 18.73 -4.73
CA ALA A 239 1.52 19.80 -5.60
C ALA A 239 2.95 19.57 -6.13
N LEU A 240 3.74 18.68 -5.53
CA LEU A 240 5.08 18.32 -6.02
C LEU A 240 5.04 17.40 -7.24
N GLY A 241 3.94 16.68 -7.45
CA GLY A 241 3.76 15.74 -8.54
C GLY A 241 2.97 14.50 -8.13
N PRO A 242 2.80 13.53 -9.03
CA PRO A 242 2.10 12.27 -8.73
C PRO A 242 2.81 11.48 -7.64
N ASP A 243 2.08 11.11 -6.59
CA ASP A 243 2.52 10.26 -5.49
C ASP A 243 1.31 9.45 -4.99
N THR A 244 1.21 8.20 -5.44
CA THR A 244 0.07 7.32 -5.12
C THR A 244 -0.03 7.03 -3.62
N TYR A 245 1.10 6.92 -2.90
CA TYR A 245 1.07 6.72 -1.45
C TYR A 245 0.45 7.94 -0.74
N ALA A 246 0.93 9.14 -1.07
CA ALA A 246 0.39 10.37 -0.50
C ALA A 246 -1.09 10.59 -0.88
N ALA A 247 -1.48 10.25 -2.12
CA ALA A 247 -2.87 10.32 -2.56
C ALA A 247 -3.79 9.38 -1.75
N ILE A 248 -3.34 8.15 -1.47
CA ILE A 248 -4.06 7.18 -0.63
C ILE A 248 -4.16 7.69 0.81
N ALA A 249 -3.05 8.15 1.41
CA ALA A 249 -3.03 8.68 2.78
C ALA A 249 -3.93 9.91 2.91
N TYR A 250 -3.88 10.82 1.94
CA TYR A 250 -4.79 11.99 1.93
C TYR A 250 -6.25 11.58 1.74
N ALA A 251 -6.54 10.59 0.93
CA ALA A 251 -7.91 10.09 0.77
C ALA A 251 -8.43 9.46 2.08
N ASP A 252 -7.61 8.69 2.81
CA ASP A 252 -7.96 8.15 4.13
C ASP A 252 -8.27 9.29 5.13
N PHE A 253 -7.41 10.32 5.16
CA PHE A 253 -7.64 11.53 5.95
C PHE A 253 -8.95 12.22 5.58
N LEU A 254 -9.22 12.46 4.28
CA LEU A 254 -10.45 13.12 3.80
C LEU A 254 -11.71 12.31 4.16
N ILE A 255 -11.64 10.98 4.04
CA ILE A 255 -12.71 10.07 4.45
C ILE A 255 -12.98 10.20 5.96
N ALA A 256 -11.93 10.26 6.77
CA ALA A 256 -12.04 10.44 8.22
C ALA A 256 -12.58 11.83 8.62
N GLN A 257 -12.35 12.85 7.79
CA GLN A 257 -12.91 14.22 7.94
C GLN A 257 -14.30 14.39 7.31
N GLU A 258 -14.99 13.31 6.96
CA GLU A 258 -16.32 13.34 6.31
C GLU A 258 -16.35 14.15 4.98
N ARG A 259 -15.23 14.11 4.24
CA ARG A 259 -15.06 14.77 2.93
C ARG A 259 -14.88 13.72 1.79
N PRO A 260 -15.79 12.74 1.65
CA PRO A 260 -15.58 11.62 0.72
C PRO A 260 -15.58 12.04 -0.76
N ALA A 261 -16.25 13.13 -1.13
CA ALA A 261 -16.23 13.63 -2.50
C ALA A 261 -14.84 14.14 -2.91
N GLU A 262 -14.11 14.76 -1.99
CA GLU A 262 -12.73 15.19 -2.23
C GLU A 262 -11.77 14.00 -2.28
N ALA A 263 -11.99 12.96 -1.47
CA ALA A 263 -11.24 11.71 -1.56
C ALA A 263 -11.40 11.05 -2.95
N LEU A 264 -12.62 10.98 -3.48
CA LEU A 264 -12.87 10.48 -4.84
C LEU A 264 -12.14 11.32 -5.90
N ALA A 265 -12.16 12.66 -5.77
CA ALA A 265 -11.47 13.56 -6.69
C ALA A 265 -9.94 13.35 -6.64
N THR A 266 -9.37 13.15 -5.45
CA THR A 266 -7.95 12.88 -5.24
C THR A 266 -7.53 11.57 -5.93
N LEU A 267 -8.32 10.52 -5.81
CA LEU A 267 -7.98 9.19 -6.34
C LEU A 267 -8.33 8.99 -7.83
N LYS A 268 -9.04 9.93 -8.46
CA LYS A 268 -9.58 9.77 -9.82
C LYS A 268 -8.53 9.43 -10.88
N ARG A 269 -7.30 9.88 -10.69
CA ARG A 269 -6.20 9.71 -11.67
C ARG A 269 -5.21 8.63 -11.25
N GLU A 270 -5.37 8.07 -10.06
CA GLU A 270 -4.48 7.04 -9.56
C GLU A 270 -4.74 5.69 -10.23
N PRO A 271 -3.71 4.85 -10.41
CA PRO A 271 -3.88 3.48 -10.88
C PRO A 271 -4.86 2.72 -9.97
N ARG A 272 -5.76 1.94 -10.56
CA ARG A 272 -6.76 1.15 -9.80
C ARG A 272 -6.12 -0.08 -9.14
N THR A 273 -5.11 0.13 -8.30
CA THR A 273 -4.57 -0.89 -7.41
C THR A 273 -5.61 -1.28 -6.35
N ASP A 274 -5.41 -2.39 -5.65
CA ASP A 274 -6.31 -2.82 -4.58
C ASP A 274 -6.45 -1.75 -3.49
N ALA A 275 -5.35 -1.08 -3.15
CA ALA A 275 -5.34 0.01 -2.17
C ALA A 275 -6.20 1.21 -2.62
N VAL A 276 -6.09 1.62 -3.88
CA VAL A 276 -6.90 2.71 -4.46
C VAL A 276 -8.35 2.29 -4.60
N LEU A 277 -8.62 1.10 -5.15
CA LEU A 277 -9.98 0.58 -5.34
C LEU A 277 -10.75 0.48 -4.02
N LEU A 278 -10.10 0.03 -2.95
CA LEU A 278 -10.68 -0.01 -1.62
C LEU A 278 -11.16 1.38 -1.16
N ARG A 279 -10.31 2.41 -1.33
CA ARG A 279 -10.67 3.79 -0.94
C ARG A 279 -11.75 4.38 -1.83
N LEU A 280 -11.76 4.04 -3.12
CA LEU A 280 -12.86 4.40 -4.03
C LEU A 280 -14.18 3.77 -3.57
N ALA A 281 -14.18 2.50 -3.17
CA ALA A 281 -15.37 1.83 -2.65
C ALA A 281 -15.87 2.47 -1.34
N ILE A 282 -14.96 2.77 -0.40
CA ILE A 282 -15.30 3.41 0.88
C ILE A 282 -15.83 4.83 0.65
N ALA A 283 -15.07 5.67 -0.05
CA ALA A 283 -15.45 7.05 -0.32
C ALA A 283 -16.72 7.13 -1.18
N GLY A 284 -16.83 6.25 -2.19
CA GLY A 284 -18.01 6.15 -3.06
C GLY A 284 -19.27 5.82 -2.28
N SER A 285 -19.20 4.86 -1.36
CA SER A 285 -20.32 4.50 -0.48
C SER A 285 -20.77 5.69 0.37
N ARG A 286 -19.82 6.41 1.00
CA ARG A 286 -20.12 7.58 1.84
C ARG A 286 -20.65 8.77 1.05
N ALA A 287 -20.13 8.99 -0.16
CA ALA A 287 -20.57 10.06 -1.07
C ALA A 287 -21.85 9.69 -1.85
N LYS A 288 -22.34 8.44 -1.72
CA LYS A 288 -23.46 7.91 -2.55
C LYS A 288 -23.18 8.02 -4.06
N ALA A 289 -21.92 7.77 -4.44
CA ALA A 289 -21.49 7.83 -5.84
C ALA A 289 -22.09 6.66 -6.65
N VAL A 290 -22.37 6.91 -7.94
CA VAL A 290 -22.95 5.90 -8.85
C VAL A 290 -22.03 4.66 -8.99
N SER A 291 -20.71 4.85 -8.96
CA SER A 291 -19.73 3.76 -9.05
C SER A 291 -19.59 2.91 -7.78
N ALA A 292 -20.11 3.35 -6.64
CA ALA A 292 -19.84 2.73 -5.33
C ALA A 292 -20.12 1.22 -5.29
N ALA A 293 -21.25 0.80 -5.87
CA ALA A 293 -21.64 -0.63 -5.90
C ALA A 293 -20.69 -1.46 -6.78
N ALA A 294 -20.28 -0.90 -7.93
CA ALA A 294 -19.34 -1.56 -8.84
C ALA A 294 -17.93 -1.65 -8.23
N ASP A 295 -17.44 -0.58 -7.60
CA ASP A 295 -16.14 -0.55 -6.93
C ASP A 295 -16.09 -1.56 -5.77
N ALA A 296 -17.17 -1.65 -4.98
CA ALA A 296 -17.28 -2.62 -3.90
C ALA A 296 -17.35 -4.07 -4.41
N ALA A 297 -18.07 -4.32 -5.51
CA ALA A 297 -18.17 -5.64 -6.13
C ALA A 297 -16.81 -6.09 -6.67
N GLU A 298 -16.10 -5.23 -7.40
CA GLU A 298 -14.75 -5.50 -7.91
C GLU A 298 -13.76 -5.78 -6.77
N MET A 299 -13.79 -4.98 -5.70
CA MET A 299 -12.91 -5.22 -4.54
C MET A 299 -13.19 -6.55 -3.87
N ARG A 300 -14.48 -6.94 -3.73
CA ARG A 300 -14.85 -8.23 -3.16
C ARG A 300 -14.34 -9.40 -3.99
N GLU A 301 -14.42 -9.30 -5.31
CA GLU A 301 -13.89 -10.31 -6.23
C GLU A 301 -12.36 -10.42 -6.12
N ARG A 302 -11.65 -9.31 -6.10
CA ARG A 302 -10.19 -9.31 -5.90
C ARG A 302 -9.76 -9.94 -4.58
N ILE A 303 -10.49 -9.66 -3.49
CA ILE A 303 -10.28 -10.29 -2.18
C ILE A 303 -10.52 -11.80 -2.28
N ALA A 304 -11.61 -12.24 -2.95
CA ALA A 304 -11.92 -13.65 -3.10
C ALA A 304 -10.83 -14.40 -3.89
N VAL A 305 -10.33 -13.82 -4.99
CA VAL A 305 -9.22 -14.37 -5.77
C VAL A 305 -7.92 -14.40 -4.95
N SER A 306 -7.62 -13.33 -4.22
CA SER A 306 -6.44 -13.27 -3.35
C SER A 306 -6.48 -14.40 -2.30
N ASN A 307 -7.64 -14.63 -1.66
CA ASN A 307 -7.80 -15.64 -0.61
C ASN A 307 -7.66 -17.10 -1.09
N GLN A 308 -7.65 -17.35 -2.39
CA GLN A 308 -7.36 -18.68 -2.96
C GLN A 308 -5.85 -19.03 -2.86
N ARG A 309 -4.98 -18.06 -2.62
CA ARG A 309 -3.55 -18.29 -2.48
C ARG A 309 -3.22 -18.72 -1.05
N PRO A 310 -2.37 -19.75 -0.83
CA PRO A 310 -2.01 -20.20 0.51
C PRO A 310 -1.40 -19.11 1.41
N GLU A 311 -0.69 -18.16 0.79
CA GLU A 311 0.03 -17.07 1.46
C GLU A 311 -0.85 -15.81 1.70
N ALA A 312 -2.07 -15.77 1.18
CA ALA A 312 -2.91 -14.58 1.14
C ALA A 312 -3.24 -14.00 2.52
N LYS A 313 -3.35 -14.85 3.52
CA LYS A 313 -3.65 -14.43 4.90
C LYS A 313 -2.57 -13.52 5.50
N LYS A 314 -1.35 -13.55 4.95
CA LYS A 314 -0.22 -12.74 5.43
C LYS A 314 -0.15 -11.36 4.80
N PHE A 315 -0.70 -11.16 3.58
CA PHE A 315 -0.36 -10.00 2.74
C PHE A 315 -1.44 -8.92 2.66
N HIS A 316 -2.68 -9.15 3.10
CA HIS A 316 -3.78 -8.22 2.89
C HIS A 316 -4.70 -8.07 4.10
N GLY A 317 -4.18 -8.31 5.30
CA GLY A 317 -4.99 -8.25 6.53
C GLY A 317 -5.61 -6.88 6.75
N ARG A 318 -4.86 -5.80 6.53
CA ARG A 318 -5.31 -4.41 6.65
C ARG A 318 -6.45 -4.10 5.69
N GLU A 319 -6.23 -4.31 4.39
CA GLU A 319 -7.20 -3.97 3.35
C GLU A 319 -8.49 -4.78 3.51
N GLN A 320 -8.37 -6.07 3.84
CA GLN A 320 -9.53 -6.91 4.09
C GLN A 320 -10.29 -6.50 5.36
N ALA A 321 -9.59 -6.08 6.43
CA ALA A 321 -10.23 -5.58 7.64
C ALA A 321 -10.95 -4.25 7.39
N MET A 322 -10.32 -3.33 6.64
CA MET A 322 -10.95 -2.06 6.24
C MET A 322 -12.20 -2.32 5.38
N PHE A 323 -12.12 -3.22 4.41
CA PHE A 323 -13.26 -3.57 3.56
C PHE A 323 -14.40 -4.17 4.37
N ALA A 324 -14.10 -5.11 5.27
CA ALA A 324 -15.09 -5.73 6.15
C ALA A 324 -15.76 -4.70 7.07
N LEU A 325 -14.98 -3.75 7.62
CA LEU A 325 -15.50 -2.73 8.54
C LEU A 325 -16.31 -1.65 7.83
N LEU A 326 -15.73 -1.07 6.77
CA LEU A 326 -16.18 0.21 6.21
C LEU A 326 -17.09 0.05 4.98
N VAL A 327 -17.09 -1.12 4.34
CA VAL A 327 -17.92 -1.42 3.16
C VAL A 327 -18.99 -2.46 3.46
N GLU A 328 -18.60 -3.57 4.13
CA GLU A 328 -19.53 -4.66 4.42
C GLU A 328 -20.27 -4.50 5.75
N ALA A 329 -19.91 -3.54 6.58
CA ALA A 329 -20.46 -3.35 7.94
C ALA A 329 -20.40 -4.63 8.78
N ALA A 330 -19.30 -5.41 8.66
CA ALA A 330 -19.08 -6.69 9.34
C ALA A 330 -18.01 -6.56 10.45
N PRO A 331 -18.29 -5.88 11.57
CA PRO A 331 -17.28 -5.52 12.57
C PRO A 331 -16.63 -6.73 13.25
N ALA A 332 -17.33 -7.83 13.44
CA ALA A 332 -16.74 -9.04 14.03
C ALA A 332 -15.68 -9.67 13.10
N ARG A 333 -15.95 -9.68 11.78
CA ARG A 333 -14.99 -10.14 10.78
C ARG A 333 -13.80 -9.18 10.68
N ALA A 334 -14.07 -7.88 10.66
CA ALA A 334 -13.04 -6.84 10.65
C ALA A 334 -12.09 -6.97 11.85
N LEU A 335 -12.64 -7.17 13.06
CA LEU A 335 -11.85 -7.37 14.28
C LEU A 335 -10.94 -8.61 14.18
N SER A 336 -11.45 -9.73 13.66
CA SER A 336 -10.65 -10.94 13.47
C SER A 336 -9.49 -10.72 12.50
N LEU A 337 -9.73 -10.01 11.39
CA LEU A 337 -8.71 -9.67 10.39
C LEU A 337 -7.69 -8.67 10.92
N ALA A 338 -8.13 -7.63 11.64
CA ALA A 338 -7.25 -6.64 12.25
C ALA A 338 -6.34 -7.26 13.32
N ARG A 339 -6.84 -8.21 14.12
CA ARG A 339 -6.01 -8.97 15.08
C ARG A 339 -4.89 -9.75 14.38
N GLY A 340 -5.22 -10.48 13.30
CA GLY A 340 -4.19 -11.18 12.52
C GLY A 340 -3.17 -10.24 11.88
N ASN A 341 -3.60 -9.06 11.44
CA ASN A 341 -2.71 -8.06 10.84
C ASN A 341 -1.70 -7.49 11.86
N VAL A 342 -2.12 -7.15 13.07
CA VAL A 342 -1.21 -6.56 14.10
C VAL A 342 -0.20 -7.55 14.68
N GLU A 343 -0.30 -8.83 14.37
CA GLU A 343 0.75 -9.80 14.69
C GLU A 343 2.05 -9.50 13.94
N GLN A 344 1.94 -8.98 12.71
CA GLN A 344 3.08 -8.73 11.82
C GLN A 344 3.35 -7.25 11.58
N GLN A 345 2.30 -6.44 11.41
CA GLN A 345 2.36 -5.03 11.01
C GLN A 345 1.65 -4.17 12.06
N ARG A 346 2.37 -3.20 12.62
CA ARG A 346 1.94 -2.41 13.79
C ARG A 346 2.10 -0.92 13.54
N GLU A 347 1.75 -0.48 12.35
CA GLU A 347 1.71 0.94 12.02
C GLU A 347 0.49 1.62 12.69
N PRO A 348 0.50 2.95 12.81
CA PRO A 348 -0.63 3.68 13.42
C PRO A 348 -1.99 3.32 12.82
N LEU A 349 -2.06 3.14 11.51
CA LEU A 349 -3.29 2.77 10.81
C LEU A 349 -3.78 1.37 11.20
N ASP A 350 -2.87 0.42 11.46
CA ASP A 350 -3.22 -0.94 11.88
C ASP A 350 -3.86 -0.95 13.26
N LEU A 351 -3.27 -0.17 14.20
CA LEU A 351 -3.79 -0.03 15.56
C LEU A 351 -5.10 0.76 15.57
N LEU A 352 -5.23 1.79 14.73
CA LEU A 352 -6.47 2.54 14.57
C LEU A 352 -7.59 1.64 14.07
N LEU A 353 -7.34 0.85 13.03
CA LEU A 353 -8.29 -0.11 12.48
C LEU A 353 -8.70 -1.19 13.50
N LEU A 354 -7.74 -1.70 14.29
CA LEU A 354 -8.04 -2.62 15.38
C LEU A 354 -8.97 -1.97 16.42
N ALA A 355 -8.70 -0.72 16.81
CA ALA A 355 -9.52 0.03 17.77
C ALA A 355 -10.93 0.31 17.22
N GLU A 356 -11.03 0.73 15.98
CA GLU A 356 -12.32 0.96 15.30
C GLU A 356 -13.15 -0.32 15.19
N ALA A 357 -12.53 -1.43 14.78
CA ALA A 357 -13.20 -2.72 14.69
C ALA A 357 -13.62 -3.25 16.07
N ALA A 358 -12.78 -3.08 17.11
CA ALA A 358 -13.11 -3.44 18.48
C ALA A 358 -14.32 -2.64 18.98
N LYS A 359 -14.33 -1.33 18.79
CA LYS A 359 -15.45 -0.44 19.16
C LYS A 359 -16.72 -0.82 18.42
N ALA A 360 -16.64 -0.98 17.11
CA ALA A 360 -17.79 -1.34 16.26
C ALA A 360 -18.36 -2.73 16.58
N SER A 361 -17.52 -3.67 17.06
CA SER A 361 -17.96 -5.00 17.48
C SER A 361 -18.73 -5.00 18.80
N GLY A 362 -18.64 -3.93 19.60
CA GLY A 362 -19.25 -3.82 20.93
C GLY A 362 -18.61 -4.71 21.99
N GLN A 363 -17.46 -5.34 21.71
CA GLN A 363 -16.78 -6.26 22.63
C GLN A 363 -15.83 -5.51 23.57
N ALA A 364 -16.20 -5.33 24.84
CA ALA A 364 -15.37 -4.64 25.84
C ALA A 364 -13.96 -5.25 25.94
N ALA A 365 -13.84 -6.58 25.91
CA ALA A 365 -12.55 -7.27 25.96
C ALA A 365 -11.63 -6.91 24.77
N ALA A 366 -12.19 -6.68 23.58
CA ALA A 366 -11.44 -6.27 22.38
C ALA A 366 -10.96 -4.81 22.47
N ILE A 367 -11.78 -3.94 23.06
CA ILE A 367 -11.39 -2.54 23.36
C ILE A 367 -10.22 -2.53 24.33
N ASP A 368 -10.30 -3.31 25.41
CA ASP A 368 -9.21 -3.43 26.39
C ASP A 368 -7.95 -4.05 25.79
N GLU A 369 -8.08 -5.01 24.88
CA GLU A 369 -6.98 -5.58 24.13
C GLU A 369 -6.26 -4.51 23.27
N ALA A 370 -7.00 -3.73 22.49
CA ALA A 370 -6.46 -2.66 21.67
C ALA A 370 -5.74 -1.60 22.53
N ARG A 371 -6.32 -1.23 23.67
CA ARG A 371 -5.73 -0.30 24.65
C ARG A 371 -4.41 -0.83 25.20
N ARG A 372 -4.38 -2.10 25.65
CA ARG A 372 -3.16 -2.74 26.17
C ARG A 372 -2.08 -2.85 25.08
N LEU A 373 -2.45 -3.24 23.86
CA LEU A 373 -1.50 -3.34 22.77
C LEU A 373 -0.87 -1.98 22.43
N LYS A 374 -1.70 -0.93 22.29
CA LYS A 374 -1.20 0.45 22.06
C LYS A 374 -0.21 0.88 23.14
N ALA A 375 -0.55 0.65 24.41
CA ALA A 375 0.29 0.99 25.56
C ALA A 375 1.60 0.19 25.55
N ALA A 376 1.55 -1.11 25.30
CA ALA A 376 2.74 -1.99 25.25
C ALA A 376 3.70 -1.60 24.12
N LEU A 377 3.20 -1.08 23.01
CA LEU A 377 4.00 -0.60 21.89
C LEU A 377 4.54 0.82 22.11
N GLY A 378 4.02 1.55 23.09
CA GLY A 378 4.36 2.95 23.34
C GLY A 378 3.94 3.87 22.19
N LEU A 379 2.89 3.50 21.43
CA LEU A 379 2.40 4.28 20.31
C LEU A 379 1.60 5.48 20.82
N HIS A 380 1.94 6.67 20.32
CA HIS A 380 1.17 7.89 20.51
C HIS A 380 0.30 8.19 19.29
N ASP A 381 -1.03 8.15 19.48
CA ASP A 381 -2.01 8.50 18.45
C ASP A 381 -3.32 8.94 19.14
N ARG A 382 -3.63 10.24 19.05
CA ARG A 382 -4.82 10.84 19.67
C ARG A 382 -6.13 10.41 19.03
N ARG A 383 -6.09 9.88 17.79
CA ARG A 383 -7.27 9.32 17.14
C ARG A 383 -7.70 8.04 17.86
N ILE A 384 -6.71 7.18 18.18
CA ILE A 384 -6.93 5.94 18.94
C ILE A 384 -7.37 6.25 20.36
N ASP A 385 -6.75 7.25 21.02
CA ASP A 385 -7.14 7.65 22.39
C ASP A 385 -8.59 8.14 22.47
N ALA A 386 -9.08 8.78 21.43
CA ALA A 386 -10.48 9.23 21.35
C ALA A 386 -11.48 8.09 21.10
N LEU A 387 -11.01 6.92 20.64
CA LEU A 387 -11.85 5.75 20.41
C LEU A 387 -11.92 4.83 21.63
N LEU A 388 -10.83 4.69 22.37
CA LEU A 388 -10.63 3.77 23.49
C LEU A 388 -10.81 4.42 24.85
#